data_1e040ae7a6b7c40b15b97f482fbc23cb
#
_entry.id   1e040ae7a6b7c40b15b97f482fbc23cb
#
_cell.length_a   1.000
_cell.length_b   1.000
_cell.length_c   1.000
_cell.angle_alpha   90.00
_cell.angle_beta   90.00
_cell.angle_gamma   90.00
#
_symmetry.space_group_name_H-M   'P 1'
#
loop_
_entity.id
_entity.type
_entity.pdbx_description
1 polymer ?
#
loop_
_entity_poly.entity_id
_entity_poly.type
_entity_poly.pdbx_seq_one_letter_code
_entity_poly.pdbx_strand_id
1 'polypeptide(L)'
;MPITEHDWHLGGAPPKIGLHSLAKHQVYEEYLQHYIRVLSLNPNITTFPLVLIDSFSGGGVYTDPRDNSLYPGSPLRLLKAAKVGEAQTNLDRKQRGIYTLFTLQAEFFFIEKKPSNHEYLKWYLSGQGFASRFDKDLFLLKGEFTKWLDEIIQHIEKRGRNRRCLFFLDQYGYKDVPFNKIRAIFSRLPHAEIILTLPRTLPSTTYRLQKMNSDGGNRSNVLVYHKSISTKFKKKKRTIKDWRQVIQFGLHHDIWSQSGAQFYTPFFIASEESNRSYWLVHLSNHEKARDVMTELHWDLKNHFSHYGGPGLWMFGYDPRKVSSVTGQIDLFSGIEYSFDGAAKDRTRQTILEQLPKLIYEFPDGIPYRELYRQVANTTPATSKHIKEVATLLLQMKELEVRGPNNERRCIRIEKNDILRCTQQTIM
;
A
#
# COMPACT_ATOMS: atom_id res chain seq x y z
N MET A 1 -6.23 -8.92 25.11
CA MET A 1 -6.97 -10.16 24.87
C MET A 1 -6.37 -10.81 23.64
N PRO A 2 -6.16 -12.13 23.58
CA PRO A 2 -5.73 -12.81 22.37
C PRO A 2 -6.75 -12.50 21.25
N ILE A 3 -6.26 -12.36 20.03
CA ILE A 3 -7.09 -12.20 18.84
C ILE A 3 -7.82 -13.53 18.68
N THR A 4 -9.12 -13.56 18.98
CA THR A 4 -9.95 -14.75 18.71
C THR A 4 -10.05 -14.88 17.19
N GLU A 5 -9.44 -15.93 16.64
CA GLU A 5 -9.66 -16.32 15.26
C GLU A 5 -11.16 -16.57 15.06
N HIS A 6 -11.72 -16.02 14.01
CA HIS A 6 -13.10 -16.27 13.64
C HIS A 6 -13.30 -17.73 13.22
N ASP A 7 -14.40 -18.34 13.64
CA ASP A 7 -14.79 -19.69 13.27
C ASP A 7 -16.13 -19.69 12.55
N TRP A 8 -16.19 -20.40 11.43
CA TRP A 8 -17.41 -20.64 10.66
C TRP A 8 -17.74 -22.12 10.68
N HIS A 9 -19.02 -22.42 10.92
CA HIS A 9 -19.54 -23.78 10.92
C HIS A 9 -20.81 -23.84 10.07
N LEU A 10 -20.96 -24.86 9.25
CA LEU A 10 -22.18 -25.08 8.48
C LEU A 10 -23.39 -25.18 9.41
N GLY A 11 -24.46 -24.45 9.08
CA GLY A 11 -25.65 -24.34 9.91
C GLY A 11 -25.54 -23.35 11.08
N GLY A 12 -24.37 -22.78 11.35
CA GLY A 12 -24.16 -21.74 12.36
C GLY A 12 -24.28 -20.33 11.80
N ALA A 13 -24.53 -19.34 12.68
CA ALA A 13 -24.49 -17.93 12.31
C ALA A 13 -23.03 -17.49 12.02
N PRO A 14 -22.81 -16.65 10.99
CA PRO A 14 -21.49 -16.10 10.73
C PRO A 14 -20.99 -15.25 11.90
N PRO A 15 -19.68 -15.23 12.18
CA PRO A 15 -19.12 -14.40 13.23
C PRO A 15 -19.30 -12.91 12.94
N LYS A 16 -19.33 -12.09 13.97
CA LYS A 16 -19.42 -10.62 13.83
C LYS A 16 -18.14 -10.06 13.24
N ILE A 17 -18.28 -9.15 12.27
CA ILE A 17 -17.13 -8.45 11.71
C ILE A 17 -16.64 -7.35 12.65
N GLY A 18 -15.32 -7.16 12.72
CA GLY A 18 -14.77 -6.00 13.40
C GLY A 18 -14.91 -4.73 12.55
N LEU A 19 -15.29 -3.60 13.16
CA LEU A 19 -15.50 -2.31 12.45
C LEU A 19 -14.27 -1.87 11.63
N HIS A 20 -13.07 -2.13 12.13
CA HIS A 20 -11.83 -1.87 11.40
C HIS A 20 -11.68 -2.69 10.11
N SER A 21 -12.32 -3.86 10.04
CA SER A 21 -12.31 -4.69 8.83
C SER A 21 -13.21 -4.12 7.74
N LEU A 22 -14.23 -3.32 8.10
CA LEU A 22 -15.08 -2.62 7.13
C LEU A 22 -14.27 -1.66 6.27
N ALA A 23 -13.48 -0.79 6.91
CA ALA A 23 -12.61 0.17 6.21
C ALA A 23 -11.58 -0.53 5.31
N LYS A 24 -10.98 -1.62 5.81
CA LYS A 24 -10.04 -2.44 5.03
C LYS A 24 -10.70 -3.05 3.79
N HIS A 25 -11.87 -3.65 3.93
CA HIS A 25 -12.62 -4.23 2.81
C HIS A 25 -13.01 -3.17 1.77
N GLN A 26 -13.35 -1.95 2.21
CA GLN A 26 -13.61 -0.84 1.31
C GLN A 26 -12.37 -0.51 0.48
N VAL A 27 -11.19 -0.43 1.11
CA VAL A 27 -9.92 -0.20 0.37
C VAL A 27 -9.67 -1.30 -0.66
N TYR A 28 -9.89 -2.57 -0.32
CA TYR A 28 -9.69 -3.67 -1.25
C TYR A 28 -10.56 -3.55 -2.49
N GLU A 29 -11.86 -3.25 -2.30
CA GLU A 29 -12.81 -3.08 -3.39
C GLU A 29 -12.47 -1.90 -4.28
N GLU A 30 -12.30 -0.72 -3.68
CA GLU A 30 -12.07 0.51 -4.43
C GLU A 30 -10.70 0.49 -5.11
N TYR A 31 -9.66 -0.06 -4.44
CA TYR A 31 -8.36 -0.23 -5.06
C TYR A 31 -8.43 -1.13 -6.29
N LEU A 32 -9.09 -2.28 -6.19
CA LEU A 32 -9.22 -3.20 -7.31
C LEU A 32 -9.97 -2.57 -8.50
N GLN A 33 -11.04 -1.83 -8.24
CA GLN A 33 -11.77 -1.12 -9.28
C GLN A 33 -10.91 -0.04 -9.96
N HIS A 34 -10.20 0.79 -9.19
CA HIS A 34 -9.27 1.80 -9.71
C HIS A 34 -8.10 1.16 -10.47
N TYR A 35 -7.56 0.07 -9.95
CA TYR A 35 -6.50 -0.71 -10.60
C TYR A 35 -6.90 -1.17 -12.00
N ILE A 36 -8.08 -1.79 -12.12
CA ILE A 36 -8.62 -2.25 -13.41
C ILE A 36 -8.80 -1.06 -14.35
N ARG A 37 -9.45 0.02 -13.90
CA ARG A 37 -9.70 1.22 -14.72
C ARG A 37 -8.41 1.85 -15.22
N VAL A 38 -7.40 2.04 -14.36
CA VAL A 38 -6.12 2.66 -14.75
C VAL A 38 -5.38 1.83 -15.80
N LEU A 39 -5.40 0.51 -15.67
CA LEU A 39 -4.69 -0.38 -16.60
C LEU A 39 -5.45 -0.59 -17.91
N SER A 40 -6.74 -0.34 -17.94
CA SER A 40 -7.59 -0.45 -19.14
C SER A 40 -7.87 0.89 -19.84
N LEU A 41 -7.19 1.99 -19.43
CA LEU A 41 -7.34 3.32 -20.06
C LEU A 41 -6.98 3.33 -21.55
N ASN A 42 -6.01 2.51 -21.97
CA ASN A 42 -5.65 2.39 -23.37
C ASN A 42 -6.74 1.61 -24.13
N PRO A 43 -7.44 2.21 -25.10
CA PRO A 43 -8.54 1.57 -25.84
C PRO A 43 -8.09 0.32 -26.63
N ASN A 44 -6.82 0.20 -26.94
CA ASN A 44 -6.28 -0.96 -27.64
C ASN A 44 -6.18 -2.20 -26.75
N ILE A 45 -6.30 -2.05 -25.44
CA ILE A 45 -6.34 -3.19 -24.51
C ILE A 45 -7.77 -3.70 -24.43
N THR A 46 -8.09 -4.73 -25.20
CA THR A 46 -9.42 -5.36 -25.25
C THR A 46 -9.59 -6.43 -24.16
N THR A 47 -8.50 -7.05 -23.75
CA THR A 47 -8.50 -8.07 -22.70
C THR A 47 -7.40 -7.79 -21.69
N PHE A 48 -7.68 -8.04 -20.43
CA PHE A 48 -6.71 -7.85 -19.35
C PHE A 48 -6.68 -9.07 -18.42
N PRO A 49 -5.60 -9.86 -18.44
CA PRO A 49 -5.43 -10.98 -17.53
C PRO A 49 -4.95 -10.50 -16.15
N LEU A 50 -5.65 -10.92 -15.10
CA LEU A 50 -5.34 -10.55 -13.71
C LEU A 50 -5.49 -11.76 -12.80
N VAL A 51 -4.53 -11.97 -11.88
CA VAL A 51 -4.63 -12.98 -10.83
C VAL A 51 -4.80 -12.28 -9.48
N LEU A 52 -5.83 -12.68 -8.74
CA LEU A 52 -6.19 -12.12 -7.44
C LEU A 52 -6.01 -13.21 -6.37
N ILE A 53 -5.22 -12.92 -5.35
CA ILE A 53 -4.87 -13.88 -4.31
C ILE A 53 -5.29 -13.31 -2.96
N ASP A 54 -6.26 -13.93 -2.30
CA ASP A 54 -6.65 -13.63 -0.92
C ASP A 54 -6.14 -14.75 -0.02
N SER A 55 -5.14 -14.42 0.79
CA SER A 55 -4.38 -15.40 1.55
C SER A 55 -5.00 -15.79 2.89
N PHE A 56 -6.07 -15.09 3.32
CA PHE A 56 -6.76 -15.32 4.60
C PHE A 56 -8.27 -15.12 4.43
N SER A 57 -8.86 -15.94 3.59
CA SER A 57 -10.22 -15.74 3.04
C SER A 57 -11.35 -15.93 4.05
N GLY A 58 -11.10 -16.64 5.17
CA GLY A 58 -12.14 -16.95 6.16
C GLY A 58 -13.32 -17.74 5.56
N GLY A 59 -14.50 -17.61 6.15
CA GLY A 59 -15.72 -18.24 5.66
C GLY A 59 -16.49 -17.41 4.62
N GLY A 60 -15.97 -16.24 4.22
CA GLY A 60 -16.54 -15.43 3.11
C GLY A 60 -17.72 -14.53 3.46
N VAL A 61 -18.30 -14.64 4.65
CA VAL A 61 -19.39 -13.80 5.14
C VAL A 61 -19.31 -13.58 6.65
N TYR A 62 -19.78 -12.43 7.10
CA TYR A 62 -19.83 -12.02 8.49
C TYR A 62 -21.25 -11.53 8.84
N THR A 63 -21.48 -11.29 10.12
CA THR A 63 -22.63 -10.53 10.63
C THR A 63 -22.16 -9.11 10.96
N ASP A 64 -22.84 -8.08 10.44
CA ASP A 64 -22.58 -6.69 10.79
C ASP A 64 -23.05 -6.44 12.23
N PRO A 65 -22.19 -5.95 13.12
CA PRO A 65 -22.57 -5.73 14.53
C PRO A 65 -23.57 -4.59 14.72
N ARG A 66 -23.78 -3.73 13.72
CA ARG A 66 -24.66 -2.56 13.78
C ARG A 66 -26.14 -2.90 13.61
N ASP A 67 -26.44 -3.81 12.69
CA ASP A 67 -27.81 -4.16 12.28
C ASP A 67 -28.07 -5.66 12.18
N ASN A 68 -27.07 -6.48 12.46
CA ASN A 68 -27.07 -7.94 12.32
C ASN A 68 -27.32 -8.43 10.88
N SER A 69 -27.17 -7.59 9.87
CA SER A 69 -27.23 -8.00 8.48
C SER A 69 -26.01 -8.83 8.08
N LEU A 70 -26.15 -9.61 6.99
CA LEU A 70 -25.04 -10.35 6.43
C LEU A 70 -24.08 -9.40 5.68
N TYR A 71 -22.81 -9.40 6.09
CA TYR A 71 -21.76 -8.60 5.51
C TYR A 71 -20.78 -9.49 4.71
N PRO A 72 -20.66 -9.33 3.39
CA PRO A 72 -19.75 -10.11 2.58
C PRO A 72 -18.30 -9.93 3.01
N GLY A 73 -17.56 -11.03 3.12
CA GLY A 73 -16.11 -11.03 3.33
C GLY A 73 -15.32 -10.71 2.06
N SER A 74 -13.99 -10.65 2.19
CA SER A 74 -13.07 -10.32 1.09
C SER A 74 -13.29 -11.17 -0.17
N PRO A 75 -13.53 -12.50 -0.14
CA PRO A 75 -13.70 -13.28 -1.35
C PRO A 75 -14.84 -12.79 -2.24
N LEU A 76 -16.06 -12.65 -1.67
CA LEU A 76 -17.21 -12.19 -2.44
C LEU A 76 -17.07 -10.73 -2.89
N ARG A 77 -16.44 -9.89 -2.07
CA ARG A 77 -16.17 -8.49 -2.40
C ARG A 77 -15.20 -8.36 -3.58
N LEU A 78 -14.11 -9.12 -3.59
CA LEU A 78 -13.16 -9.13 -4.70
C LEU A 78 -13.79 -9.64 -5.99
N LEU A 79 -14.63 -10.70 -5.92
CA LEU A 79 -15.38 -11.19 -7.07
C LEU A 79 -16.32 -10.13 -7.65
N LYS A 80 -17.03 -9.39 -6.79
CA LYS A 80 -17.92 -8.29 -7.20
C LYS A 80 -17.15 -7.09 -7.71
N ALA A 81 -16.09 -6.67 -7.01
CA ALA A 81 -15.26 -5.51 -7.40
C ALA A 81 -14.62 -5.71 -8.78
N ALA A 82 -14.18 -6.92 -9.10
CA ALA A 82 -13.65 -7.24 -10.43
C ALA A 82 -14.72 -7.02 -11.54
N LYS A 83 -15.95 -7.48 -11.33
CA LYS A 83 -17.07 -7.24 -12.26
C LYS A 83 -17.43 -5.76 -12.37
N VAL A 84 -17.46 -5.05 -11.24
CA VAL A 84 -17.75 -3.61 -11.21
C VAL A 84 -16.65 -2.83 -11.95
N GLY A 85 -15.39 -3.15 -11.73
CA GLY A 85 -14.26 -2.51 -12.42
C GLY A 85 -14.30 -2.70 -13.94
N GLU A 86 -14.67 -3.90 -14.42
CA GLU A 86 -14.90 -4.17 -15.85
C GLU A 86 -16.07 -3.35 -16.41
N ALA A 87 -17.21 -3.35 -15.72
CA ALA A 87 -18.39 -2.62 -16.15
C ALA A 87 -18.14 -1.10 -16.20
N GLN A 88 -17.48 -0.54 -15.18
CA GLN A 88 -17.11 0.89 -15.14
C GLN A 88 -16.14 1.25 -16.26
N THR A 89 -15.15 0.40 -16.54
CA THR A 89 -14.24 0.62 -17.67
C THR A 89 -14.99 0.70 -19.00
N ASN A 90 -15.92 -0.21 -19.22
CA ASN A 90 -16.74 -0.21 -20.44
C ASN A 90 -17.66 1.03 -20.53
N LEU A 91 -18.22 1.45 -19.40
CA LEU A 91 -19.00 2.68 -19.33
C LEU A 91 -18.16 3.93 -19.66
N ASP A 92 -16.98 4.06 -19.04
CA ASP A 92 -16.04 5.16 -19.29
C ASP A 92 -15.60 5.19 -20.77
N ARG A 93 -15.36 4.03 -21.39
CA ARG A 93 -15.05 3.91 -22.82
C ARG A 93 -16.21 4.42 -23.69
N LYS A 94 -17.42 3.97 -23.42
CA LYS A 94 -18.63 4.41 -24.15
C LYS A 94 -18.82 5.93 -24.08
N GLN A 95 -18.62 6.52 -22.90
CA GLN A 95 -18.71 7.98 -22.71
C GLN A 95 -17.67 8.77 -23.53
N ARG A 96 -16.52 8.13 -23.82
CA ARG A 96 -15.47 8.70 -24.67
C ARG A 96 -15.61 8.37 -26.16
N GLY A 97 -16.72 7.74 -26.58
CA GLY A 97 -16.91 7.30 -27.95
C GLY A 97 -16.10 6.08 -28.38
N ILE A 98 -15.58 5.31 -27.41
CA ILE A 98 -14.82 4.08 -27.65
C ILE A 98 -15.79 2.91 -27.49
N TYR A 99 -16.07 2.21 -28.58
CA TYR A 99 -17.05 1.11 -28.60
C TYR A 99 -16.41 -0.28 -28.49
N THR A 100 -15.08 -0.35 -28.46
CA THR A 100 -14.37 -1.63 -28.23
C THR A 100 -14.58 -2.07 -26.80
N LEU A 101 -15.20 -3.24 -26.62
CA LEU A 101 -15.42 -3.81 -25.30
C LEU A 101 -14.10 -4.26 -24.65
N PHE A 102 -14.03 -4.01 -23.38
CA PHE A 102 -12.97 -4.51 -22.49
C PHE A 102 -13.49 -5.73 -21.72
N THR A 103 -12.68 -6.77 -21.65
CA THR A 103 -12.97 -7.99 -20.87
C THR A 103 -11.84 -8.25 -19.87
N LEU A 104 -12.20 -8.36 -18.61
CA LEU A 104 -11.28 -8.75 -17.54
C LEU A 104 -11.22 -10.27 -17.43
N GLN A 105 -10.05 -10.85 -17.68
CA GLN A 105 -9.78 -12.27 -17.47
C GLN A 105 -9.19 -12.48 -16.08
N ALA A 106 -10.05 -12.49 -15.05
CA ALA A 106 -9.63 -12.61 -13.66
C ALA A 106 -9.66 -14.05 -13.18
N GLU A 107 -8.56 -14.49 -12.57
CA GLU A 107 -8.45 -15.74 -11.81
C GLU A 107 -8.32 -15.42 -10.34
N PHE A 108 -8.93 -16.23 -9.48
CA PHE A 108 -9.00 -16.01 -8.04
C PHE A 108 -8.46 -17.21 -7.28
N PHE A 109 -7.55 -16.95 -6.34
CA PHE A 109 -7.05 -17.90 -5.38
C PHE A 109 -7.50 -17.47 -3.99
N PHE A 110 -8.39 -18.24 -3.37
CA PHE A 110 -8.87 -18.01 -2.01
C PHE A 110 -8.30 -19.08 -1.10
N ILE A 111 -7.49 -18.66 -0.11
CA ILE A 111 -6.75 -19.57 0.75
C ILE A 111 -7.30 -19.46 2.17
N GLU A 112 -7.67 -20.59 2.74
CA GLU A 112 -8.13 -20.68 4.12
C GLU A 112 -7.51 -21.86 4.84
N LYS A 113 -6.92 -21.59 6.00
CA LYS A 113 -6.17 -22.56 6.79
C LYS A 113 -7.07 -23.55 7.52
N LYS A 114 -8.18 -23.06 8.10
CA LYS A 114 -9.08 -23.85 8.91
C LYS A 114 -10.03 -24.66 8.02
N PRO A 115 -10.11 -25.99 8.20
CA PRO A 115 -10.99 -26.85 7.39
C PRO A 115 -12.47 -26.42 7.42
N SER A 116 -12.99 -26.11 8.62
CA SER A 116 -14.39 -25.66 8.79
C SER A 116 -14.69 -24.38 8.03
N ASN A 117 -13.77 -23.40 8.11
CA ASN A 117 -13.91 -22.10 7.42
C ASN A 117 -13.84 -22.28 5.90
N HIS A 118 -12.93 -23.15 5.42
CA HIS A 118 -12.81 -23.49 4.00
C HIS A 118 -14.07 -24.15 3.45
N GLU A 119 -14.65 -25.10 4.18
CA GLU A 119 -15.90 -25.77 3.81
C GLU A 119 -17.07 -24.77 3.79
N TYR A 120 -17.13 -23.89 4.80
CA TYR A 120 -18.13 -22.82 4.85
C TYR A 120 -17.98 -21.86 3.67
N LEU A 121 -16.77 -21.44 3.33
CA LEU A 121 -16.48 -20.59 2.17
C LEU A 121 -16.98 -21.21 0.88
N LYS A 122 -16.68 -22.49 0.67
CA LYS A 122 -17.14 -23.24 -0.51
C LYS A 122 -18.65 -23.29 -0.58
N TRP A 123 -19.31 -23.63 0.52
CA TRP A 123 -20.77 -23.63 0.63
C TRP A 123 -21.36 -22.24 0.34
N TYR A 124 -20.83 -21.19 0.97
CA TYR A 124 -21.30 -19.81 0.81
C TYR A 124 -21.17 -19.32 -0.63
N LEU A 125 -20.00 -19.49 -1.25
CA LEU A 125 -19.78 -19.06 -2.64
C LEU A 125 -20.63 -19.88 -3.62
N SER A 126 -20.89 -21.18 -3.34
CA SER A 126 -21.83 -21.99 -4.13
C SER A 126 -23.24 -21.40 -4.10
N GLY A 127 -23.72 -21.02 -2.92
CA GLY A 127 -25.01 -20.33 -2.75
C GLY A 127 -25.09 -18.95 -3.41
N GLN A 128 -23.94 -18.31 -3.64
CA GLN A 128 -23.84 -17.04 -4.38
C GLN A 128 -23.72 -17.24 -5.92
N GLY A 129 -23.82 -18.48 -6.42
CA GLY A 129 -23.79 -18.80 -7.85
C GLY A 129 -22.40 -18.97 -8.46
N PHE A 130 -21.35 -19.14 -7.65
CA PHE A 130 -19.97 -19.28 -8.14
C PHE A 130 -19.51 -20.74 -8.31
N ALA A 131 -20.35 -21.73 -8.02
CA ALA A 131 -19.96 -23.15 -8.06
C ALA A 131 -19.41 -23.62 -9.42
N SER A 132 -19.95 -23.10 -10.53
CA SER A 132 -19.50 -23.44 -11.89
C SER A 132 -18.10 -22.92 -12.24
N ARG A 133 -17.53 -22.04 -11.44
CA ARG A 133 -16.21 -21.42 -11.60
C ARG A 133 -15.11 -22.15 -10.83
N PHE A 134 -15.49 -23.03 -9.88
CA PHE A 134 -14.50 -23.76 -9.09
C PHE A 134 -13.60 -24.60 -10.01
N ASP A 135 -12.31 -24.61 -9.67
CA ASP A 135 -11.24 -25.30 -10.39
C ASP A 135 -11.04 -24.87 -11.85
N LYS A 136 -11.68 -23.77 -12.27
CA LYS A 136 -11.51 -23.15 -13.60
C LYS A 136 -10.77 -21.83 -13.52
N ASP A 137 -11.39 -20.84 -12.91
CA ASP A 137 -10.88 -19.48 -12.69
C ASP A 137 -11.07 -19.00 -11.24
N LEU A 138 -11.62 -19.87 -10.37
CA LEU A 138 -11.78 -19.68 -8.94
C LEU A 138 -11.28 -20.91 -8.20
N PHE A 139 -10.16 -20.77 -7.51
CA PHE A 139 -9.47 -21.85 -6.80
C PHE A 139 -9.62 -21.64 -5.29
N LEU A 140 -10.20 -22.64 -4.61
CA LEU A 140 -10.32 -22.67 -3.15
C LEU A 140 -9.24 -23.58 -2.58
N LEU A 141 -8.24 -23.01 -1.93
CA LEU A 141 -7.08 -23.72 -1.43
C LEU A 141 -7.12 -23.89 0.09
N LYS A 142 -7.10 -25.14 0.54
CA LYS A 142 -7.11 -25.48 1.96
C LYS A 142 -5.70 -25.56 2.50
N GLY A 143 -5.33 -24.70 3.44
CA GLY A 143 -4.03 -24.70 4.09
C GLY A 143 -3.45 -23.32 4.33
N GLU A 144 -2.20 -23.28 4.74
CA GLU A 144 -1.47 -22.03 4.98
C GLU A 144 -1.00 -21.41 3.67
N PHE A 145 -1.09 -20.09 3.54
CA PHE A 145 -0.64 -19.35 2.37
C PHE A 145 0.81 -19.69 1.97
N THR A 146 1.71 -19.77 2.96
CA THR A 146 3.13 -20.04 2.72
C THR A 146 3.41 -21.39 2.06
N LYS A 147 2.51 -22.35 2.21
CA LYS A 147 2.60 -23.68 1.55
C LYS A 147 2.18 -23.63 0.10
N TRP A 148 1.18 -22.82 -0.23
CA TRP A 148 0.62 -22.67 -1.57
C TRP A 148 1.38 -21.64 -2.44
N LEU A 149 2.18 -20.77 -1.81
CA LEU A 149 2.78 -19.63 -2.50
C LEU A 149 3.61 -20.05 -3.73
N ASP A 150 4.45 -21.05 -3.61
CA ASP A 150 5.34 -21.47 -4.72
C ASP A 150 4.53 -22.06 -5.89
N GLU A 151 3.45 -22.79 -5.63
CA GLU A 151 2.53 -23.33 -6.66
C GLU A 151 1.78 -22.19 -7.34
N ILE A 152 1.29 -21.20 -6.59
CA ILE A 152 0.61 -20.01 -7.12
C ILE A 152 1.57 -19.21 -8.02
N ILE A 153 2.80 -18.97 -7.57
CA ILE A 153 3.79 -18.26 -8.38
C ILE A 153 4.09 -19.04 -9.67
N GLN A 154 4.29 -20.36 -9.60
CA GLN A 154 4.49 -21.20 -10.79
C GLN A 154 3.30 -21.16 -11.74
N HIS A 155 2.08 -21.17 -11.22
CA HIS A 155 0.86 -21.03 -12.02
C HIS A 155 0.84 -19.70 -12.79
N ILE A 156 1.20 -18.60 -12.12
CA ILE A 156 1.28 -17.28 -12.75
C ILE A 156 2.39 -17.23 -13.81
N GLU A 157 3.58 -17.76 -13.50
CA GLU A 157 4.72 -17.79 -14.42
C GLU A 157 4.43 -18.58 -15.70
N LYS A 158 3.76 -19.73 -15.59
CA LYS A 158 3.36 -20.55 -16.75
C LYS A 158 2.43 -19.83 -17.72
N ARG A 159 1.69 -18.85 -17.25
CA ARG A 159 0.76 -18.02 -18.03
C ARG A 159 1.39 -16.72 -18.56
N GLY A 160 2.66 -16.52 -18.33
CA GLY A 160 3.45 -15.38 -18.80
C GLY A 160 4.02 -14.54 -17.65
N ARG A 161 5.33 -14.33 -17.71
CA ARG A 161 6.10 -13.63 -16.66
C ARG A 161 5.63 -12.19 -16.40
N ASN A 162 5.00 -11.55 -17.39
CA ASN A 162 4.48 -10.18 -17.29
C ASN A 162 3.03 -10.14 -16.79
N ARG A 163 2.46 -11.27 -16.34
CA ARG A 163 1.10 -11.31 -15.82
C ARG A 163 0.99 -10.51 -14.54
N ARG A 164 -0.03 -9.70 -14.46
CA ARG A 164 -0.27 -8.89 -13.27
C ARG A 164 -1.00 -9.73 -12.22
N CYS A 165 -0.61 -9.51 -10.97
CA CYS A 165 -1.23 -10.16 -9.84
C CYS A 165 -1.31 -9.23 -8.64
N LEU A 166 -2.35 -9.41 -7.84
CA LEU A 166 -2.62 -8.61 -6.66
C LEU A 166 -2.83 -9.55 -5.47
N PHE A 167 -1.97 -9.43 -4.48
CA PHE A 167 -2.01 -10.22 -3.25
C PHE A 167 -2.63 -9.41 -2.12
N PHE A 168 -3.65 -9.98 -1.49
CA PHE A 168 -4.28 -9.47 -0.26
C PHE A 168 -3.81 -10.34 0.90
N LEU A 169 -2.88 -9.80 1.71
CA LEU A 169 -2.22 -10.52 2.79
C LEU A 169 -2.73 -10.00 4.13
N ASP A 170 -3.91 -10.47 4.53
CA ASP A 170 -4.58 -10.06 5.78
C ASP A 170 -4.15 -10.91 6.97
N GLN A 171 -2.88 -10.88 7.31
CA GLN A 171 -2.31 -11.72 8.36
C GLN A 171 -2.73 -11.30 9.77
N TYR A 172 -2.91 -12.29 10.64
CA TYR A 172 -3.13 -12.07 12.07
C TYR A 172 -1.86 -11.75 12.84
N GLY A 173 -0.71 -12.26 12.39
CA GLY A 173 0.58 -12.07 13.03
C GLY A 173 1.73 -11.98 12.03
N TYR A 174 2.83 -11.33 12.43
CA TYR A 174 4.03 -11.15 11.58
C TYR A 174 4.68 -12.45 11.10
N LYS A 175 4.31 -13.59 11.68
CA LYS A 175 4.87 -14.90 11.34
C LYS A 175 4.12 -15.57 10.18
N ASP A 176 2.90 -15.13 9.90
CA ASP A 176 2.04 -15.79 8.93
C ASP A 176 2.54 -15.55 7.50
N VAL A 177 3.11 -14.36 7.23
CA VAL A 177 3.75 -14.02 5.96
C VAL A 177 5.15 -13.44 6.21
N PRO A 178 6.20 -14.27 6.25
CA PRO A 178 7.57 -13.81 6.43
C PRO A 178 8.06 -12.94 5.24
N PHE A 179 8.93 -11.95 5.50
CA PHE A 179 9.44 -11.04 4.47
C PHE A 179 10.19 -11.73 3.32
N ASN A 180 10.86 -12.86 3.59
CA ASN A 180 11.49 -13.64 2.53
C ASN A 180 10.48 -14.17 1.51
N LYS A 181 9.24 -14.47 1.91
CA LYS A 181 8.15 -14.86 1.02
C LYS A 181 7.64 -13.67 0.20
N ILE A 182 7.53 -12.48 0.80
CA ILE A 182 7.21 -11.23 0.08
C ILE A 182 8.30 -10.92 -0.95
N ARG A 183 9.58 -11.02 -0.57
CA ARG A 183 10.71 -10.86 -1.49
C ARG A 183 10.67 -11.87 -2.63
N ALA A 184 10.31 -13.12 -2.36
CA ALA A 184 10.17 -14.14 -3.40
C ALA A 184 9.08 -13.78 -4.42
N ILE A 185 7.97 -13.19 -3.98
CA ILE A 185 6.93 -12.69 -4.89
C ILE A 185 7.51 -11.65 -5.84
N PHE A 186 8.14 -10.58 -5.32
CA PHE A 186 8.65 -9.49 -6.16
C PHE A 186 9.83 -9.89 -7.05
N SER A 187 10.66 -10.84 -6.61
CA SER A 187 11.79 -11.34 -7.42
C SER A 187 11.34 -12.16 -8.63
N ARG A 188 10.22 -12.87 -8.52
CA ARG A 188 9.68 -13.75 -9.55
C ARG A 188 8.57 -13.10 -10.38
N LEU A 189 7.77 -12.22 -9.76
CA LEU A 189 6.61 -11.57 -10.37
C LEU A 189 6.79 -10.04 -10.34
N PRO A 190 7.47 -9.45 -11.35
CA PRO A 190 7.84 -8.03 -11.34
C PRO A 190 6.63 -7.08 -11.38
N HIS A 191 5.47 -7.57 -11.83
CA HIS A 191 4.21 -6.81 -11.88
C HIS A 191 3.24 -7.20 -10.76
N ALA A 192 3.73 -7.84 -9.72
CA ALA A 192 2.94 -8.10 -8.51
C ALA A 192 2.73 -6.80 -7.71
N GLU A 193 1.59 -6.73 -7.06
CA GLU A 193 1.31 -5.76 -6.02
C GLU A 193 0.79 -6.50 -4.78
N ILE A 194 1.08 -5.95 -3.61
CA ILE A 194 0.72 -6.56 -2.34
C ILE A 194 0.03 -5.52 -1.47
N ILE A 195 -1.15 -5.86 -0.95
CA ILE A 195 -1.79 -5.12 0.13
C ILE A 195 -1.67 -5.97 1.39
N LEU A 196 -0.85 -5.51 2.33
CA LEU A 196 -0.48 -6.23 3.54
C LEU A 196 -1.11 -5.57 4.76
N THR A 197 -1.81 -6.32 5.58
CA THR A 197 -2.30 -5.85 6.88
C THR A 197 -1.34 -6.30 7.99
N LEU A 198 -0.95 -5.34 8.84
CA LEU A 198 -0.10 -5.61 10.00
C LEU A 198 -0.79 -5.12 11.27
N PRO A 199 -0.90 -5.96 12.33
CA PRO A 199 -1.49 -5.54 13.58
C PRO A 199 -0.65 -4.47 14.28
N ARG A 200 -1.30 -3.50 14.93
CA ARG A 200 -0.65 -2.41 15.69
C ARG A 200 0.20 -2.91 16.86
N THR A 201 -0.23 -3.93 17.53
CA THR A 201 0.46 -4.49 18.68
C THR A 201 1.67 -5.30 18.22
N LEU A 202 2.75 -4.58 17.93
CA LEU A 202 4.06 -5.16 18.13
C LEU A 202 4.19 -5.40 19.62
N PRO A 203 4.23 -6.65 20.10
CA PRO A 203 4.59 -6.89 21.49
C PRO A 203 5.95 -6.22 21.68
N SER A 204 6.09 -5.39 22.72
CA SER A 204 7.38 -4.80 23.12
C SER A 204 8.46 -5.88 23.38
N THR A 205 8.05 -7.13 23.51
CA THR A 205 8.86 -8.35 23.58
C THR A 205 9.22 -8.97 22.23
N THR A 206 8.48 -8.70 21.14
CA THR A 206 8.78 -9.27 19.82
C THR A 206 9.75 -8.39 19.02
N TYR A 207 9.89 -7.12 19.39
CA TYR A 207 11.10 -6.31 19.07
C TYR A 207 12.32 -6.66 19.93
N ARG A 208 12.23 -7.53 20.86
CA ARG A 208 13.35 -8.40 21.21
C ARG A 208 13.55 -9.29 20.00
N LEU A 209 14.41 -8.79 19.10
CA LEU A 209 15.06 -9.57 18.08
C LEU A 209 15.01 -11.05 18.45
N GLN A 210 14.09 -11.79 17.87
CA GLN A 210 14.44 -13.17 17.64
C GLN A 210 15.79 -13.07 16.94
N LYS A 211 16.85 -13.47 17.66
CA LYS A 211 18.09 -13.87 17.05
C LYS A 211 17.68 -14.69 15.84
N MET A 212 17.63 -14.06 14.70
CA MET A 212 17.66 -14.80 13.47
C MET A 212 19.05 -15.43 13.48
N ASN A 213 19.10 -16.66 13.95
CA ASN A 213 20.10 -17.62 13.54
C ASN A 213 19.86 -17.85 12.06
N SER A 214 20.28 -16.91 11.25
CA SER A 214 20.58 -17.09 9.85
C SER A 214 22.06 -16.99 9.73
N ASP A 215 22.62 -18.05 9.25
CA ASP A 215 24.00 -18.20 8.87
C ASP A 215 24.62 -16.93 8.27
N GLY A 216 25.77 -16.58 8.82
CA GLY A 216 26.86 -15.84 8.24
C GLY A 216 26.55 -14.66 7.34
N GLY A 217 26.58 -13.44 7.86
CA GLY A 217 26.75 -12.31 6.98
C GLY A 217 26.02 -11.02 7.43
N ASN A 218 26.81 -10.06 7.83
CA ASN A 218 26.47 -8.64 8.04
C ASN A 218 25.42 -8.33 9.13
N ARG A 219 25.93 -8.05 10.31
CA ARG A 219 25.19 -7.39 11.39
C ARG A 219 24.78 -6.00 10.89
N SER A 220 23.54 -5.89 10.44
CA SER A 220 22.99 -4.66 9.92
C SER A 220 22.99 -3.55 10.99
N ASN A 221 23.25 -2.32 10.56
CA ASN A 221 23.22 -1.10 11.38
C ASN A 221 21.89 -0.87 12.13
N VAL A 222 20.82 -1.56 11.76
CA VAL A 222 19.50 -1.57 12.41
C VAL A 222 19.57 -2.04 13.86
N LEU A 223 20.41 -3.04 14.17
CA LEU A 223 20.65 -3.52 15.55
C LEU A 223 21.25 -2.46 16.45
N VAL A 224 22.15 -1.63 15.90
CA VAL A 224 22.79 -0.51 16.62
C VAL A 224 21.77 0.60 16.86
N TYR A 225 20.91 0.88 15.87
CA TYR A 225 19.87 1.89 15.96
C TYR A 225 18.79 1.52 16.99
N HIS A 226 18.31 0.28 17.00
CA HIS A 226 17.36 -0.21 18.01
C HIS A 226 17.93 -0.22 19.43
N LYS A 227 19.20 -0.56 19.63
CA LYS A 227 19.85 -0.47 20.95
C LYS A 227 19.97 0.96 21.42
N SER A 228 20.33 1.90 20.55
CA SER A 228 20.48 3.31 20.91
C SER A 228 19.12 3.97 21.23
N ILE A 229 18.08 3.63 20.46
CA ILE A 229 16.71 4.09 20.70
C ILE A 229 16.18 3.47 22.01
N SER A 230 16.27 2.16 22.20
CA SER A 230 15.79 1.48 23.42
C SER A 230 16.46 1.98 24.69
N THR A 231 17.74 2.32 24.68
CA THR A 231 18.45 2.84 25.86
C THR A 231 18.13 4.31 26.15
N LYS A 232 17.92 5.14 25.12
CA LYS A 232 17.47 6.53 25.30
C LYS A 232 16.01 6.61 25.75
N PHE A 233 15.16 5.67 25.33
CA PHE A 233 13.73 5.64 25.69
C PHE A 233 13.47 5.21 27.15
N LYS A 234 14.31 4.40 27.74
CA LYS A 234 14.18 4.00 29.17
C LYS A 234 14.39 5.16 30.14
N LYS A 235 15.02 6.26 29.71
CA LYS A 235 15.40 7.38 30.59
C LYS A 235 14.41 8.57 30.63
N LYS A 236 13.38 8.63 29.76
CA LYS A 236 12.34 9.69 29.80
C LYS A 236 10.95 9.08 29.66
N LYS A 237 10.02 9.46 30.56
CA LYS A 237 8.57 9.18 30.40
C LYS A 237 8.10 9.84 29.10
N ARG A 238 8.05 9.09 28.01
CA ARG A 238 7.58 9.56 26.69
C ARG A 238 6.13 9.18 26.48
N THR A 239 5.41 9.99 25.73
CA THR A 239 3.98 9.80 25.45
C THR A 239 3.75 8.64 24.50
N ILE A 240 2.53 8.10 24.49
CA ILE A 240 2.08 7.06 23.54
C ILE A 240 2.30 7.51 22.09
N LYS A 241 2.28 8.82 21.83
CA LYS A 241 2.51 9.45 20.53
C LYS A 241 3.93 9.24 20.00
N ASP A 242 4.94 9.41 20.86
CA ASP A 242 6.35 9.21 20.50
C ASP A 242 6.65 7.75 20.12
N TRP A 243 5.99 6.80 20.79
CA TRP A 243 6.09 5.38 20.46
C TRP A 243 5.58 5.05 19.05
N ARG A 244 4.49 5.67 18.64
CA ARG A 244 3.87 5.41 17.32
C ARG A 244 4.78 5.81 16.18
N GLN A 245 5.44 6.97 16.28
CA GLN A 245 6.42 7.43 15.27
C GLN A 245 7.62 6.49 15.16
N VAL A 246 8.14 6.02 16.30
CA VAL A 246 9.28 5.09 16.31
C VAL A 246 8.92 3.74 15.68
N ILE A 247 7.71 3.23 15.97
CA ILE A 247 7.22 1.99 15.35
C ILE A 247 7.03 2.19 13.85
N GLN A 248 6.43 3.31 13.43
CA GLN A 248 6.22 3.63 12.03
C GLN A 248 7.53 3.71 11.26
N PHE A 249 8.53 4.34 11.86
CA PHE A 249 9.88 4.42 11.28
C PHE A 249 10.53 3.04 11.15
N GLY A 250 10.52 2.24 12.23
CA GLY A 250 11.09 0.90 12.21
C GLY A 250 10.41 -0.01 11.18
N LEU A 251 9.07 0.03 11.12
CA LEU A 251 8.29 -0.72 10.14
C LEU A 251 8.60 -0.27 8.71
N HIS A 252 8.67 1.04 8.45
CA HIS A 252 9.03 1.55 7.13
C HIS A 252 10.39 1.00 6.68
N HIS A 253 11.40 1.14 7.52
CA HIS A 253 12.75 0.66 7.19
C HIS A 253 12.77 -0.85 6.96
N ASP A 254 12.17 -1.63 7.87
CA ASP A 254 12.22 -3.08 7.81
C ASP A 254 11.39 -3.65 6.63
N ILE A 255 10.18 -3.13 6.42
CA ILE A 255 9.32 -3.60 5.33
C ILE A 255 9.93 -3.23 3.99
N TRP A 256 10.34 -1.97 3.81
CA TRP A 256 10.89 -1.51 2.55
C TRP A 256 12.20 -2.25 2.20
N SER A 257 13.15 -2.31 3.13
CA SER A 257 14.46 -2.94 2.88
C SER A 257 14.39 -4.46 2.68
N GLN A 258 13.40 -5.13 3.29
CA GLN A 258 13.29 -6.59 3.26
C GLN A 258 12.29 -7.11 2.24
N SER A 259 11.30 -6.32 1.84
CA SER A 259 10.25 -6.77 0.90
C SER A 259 10.73 -6.95 -0.53
N GLY A 260 11.74 -6.19 -0.97
CA GLY A 260 12.16 -6.13 -2.36
C GLY A 260 11.26 -5.27 -3.24
N ALA A 261 10.23 -4.61 -2.70
CA ALA A 261 9.41 -3.65 -3.42
C ALA A 261 10.13 -2.31 -3.62
N GLN A 262 9.91 -1.67 -4.77
CA GLN A 262 10.44 -0.33 -5.04
C GLN A 262 9.61 0.77 -4.35
N PHE A 263 8.30 0.57 -4.26
CA PHE A 263 7.35 1.52 -3.69
C PHE A 263 6.63 0.92 -2.49
N TYR A 264 6.54 1.75 -1.47
CA TYR A 264 5.93 1.45 -0.18
C TYR A 264 4.97 2.56 0.19
N THR A 265 3.72 2.21 0.45
CA THR A 265 2.70 3.17 0.87
C THR A 265 2.05 2.69 2.15
N PRO A 266 2.44 3.21 3.32
CA PRO A 266 1.89 2.82 4.61
C PRO A 266 0.69 3.67 4.95
N PHE A 267 -0.36 3.05 5.45
CA PHE A 267 -1.52 3.73 6.02
C PHE A 267 -1.88 3.11 7.35
N PHE A 268 -2.52 3.91 8.17
CA PHE A 268 -2.93 3.52 9.48
C PHE A 268 -4.45 3.62 9.57
N ILE A 269 -5.12 2.48 9.76
CA ILE A 269 -6.55 2.44 9.98
C ILE A 269 -6.78 2.53 11.48
N ALA A 270 -7.29 3.67 11.93
CA ALA A 270 -7.76 3.85 13.29
C ALA A 270 -9.25 3.51 13.36
N SER A 271 -9.65 2.74 14.35
CA SER A 271 -11.07 2.60 14.70
C SER A 271 -11.36 3.52 15.85
N GLU A 272 -12.31 4.42 15.69
CA GLU A 272 -12.75 5.34 16.77
C GLU A 272 -13.37 4.57 17.96
N GLU A 273 -14.00 3.42 17.70
CA GLU A 273 -14.71 2.63 18.68
C GLU A 273 -13.87 1.51 19.30
N SER A 274 -12.75 1.16 18.72
CA SER A 274 -11.85 0.15 19.27
C SER A 274 -10.44 0.70 19.40
N ASN A 275 -9.79 0.43 20.54
CA ASN A 275 -8.36 0.71 20.70
C ASN A 275 -7.45 -0.12 19.74
N ARG A 276 -8.04 -0.77 18.75
CA ARG A 276 -7.35 -1.56 17.73
C ARG A 276 -7.12 -0.72 16.51
N SER A 277 -5.91 -0.71 16.03
CA SER A 277 -5.51 -0.07 14.80
C SER A 277 -4.57 -0.99 14.04
N TYR A 278 -4.59 -0.87 12.73
CA TYR A 278 -3.83 -1.72 11.82
C TYR A 278 -3.02 -0.84 10.86
N TRP A 279 -1.88 -1.34 10.47
CA TRP A 279 -1.16 -0.83 9.32
C TRP A 279 -1.68 -1.53 8.08
N LEU A 280 -2.13 -0.77 7.12
CA LEU A 280 -2.35 -1.21 5.76
C LEU A 280 -1.17 -0.74 4.93
N VAL A 281 -0.44 -1.68 4.36
CA VAL A 281 0.77 -1.41 3.60
C VAL A 281 0.56 -1.88 2.18
N HIS A 282 0.69 -0.96 1.23
CA HIS A 282 0.75 -1.31 -0.18
C HIS A 282 2.19 -1.33 -0.67
N LEU A 283 2.57 -2.40 -1.33
CA LEU A 283 3.89 -2.64 -1.90
C LEU A 283 3.76 -2.85 -3.41
N SER A 284 4.62 -2.21 -4.19
CA SER A 284 4.62 -2.33 -5.66
C SER A 284 5.98 -2.04 -6.27
N ASN A 285 6.14 -2.38 -7.56
CA ASN A 285 7.34 -2.04 -8.33
C ASN A 285 7.09 -0.90 -9.33
N HIS A 286 5.93 -0.23 -9.26
CA HIS A 286 5.58 0.82 -10.21
C HIS A 286 5.05 2.08 -9.52
N GLU A 287 5.61 3.24 -9.87
CA GLU A 287 5.22 4.54 -9.30
C GLU A 287 3.72 4.85 -9.45
N LYS A 288 3.09 4.41 -10.55
CA LYS A 288 1.66 4.65 -10.79
C LYS A 288 0.77 3.85 -9.81
N ALA A 289 1.17 2.62 -9.48
CA ALA A 289 0.45 1.81 -8.49
C ALA A 289 0.46 2.50 -7.11
N ARG A 290 1.61 3.03 -6.70
CA ARG A 290 1.74 3.84 -5.49
C ARG A 290 0.83 5.06 -5.53
N ASP A 291 0.77 5.78 -6.66
CA ASP A 291 -0.09 6.95 -6.81
C ASP A 291 -1.57 6.59 -6.68
N VAL A 292 -2.02 5.53 -7.34
CA VAL A 292 -3.42 5.06 -7.28
C VAL A 292 -3.81 4.75 -5.83
N MET A 293 -2.95 4.04 -5.09
CA MET A 293 -3.23 3.75 -3.68
C MET A 293 -3.28 5.03 -2.84
N THR A 294 -2.38 5.98 -3.09
CA THR A 294 -2.36 7.25 -2.35
C THR A 294 -3.55 8.14 -2.70
N GLU A 295 -3.95 8.21 -3.96
CA GLU A 295 -5.17 8.92 -4.38
C GLU A 295 -6.39 8.35 -3.66
N LEU A 296 -6.52 7.02 -3.60
CA LEU A 296 -7.60 6.37 -2.89
C LEU A 296 -7.67 6.79 -1.41
N HIS A 297 -6.54 6.92 -0.74
CA HIS A 297 -6.53 7.39 0.65
C HIS A 297 -6.99 8.85 0.79
N TRP A 298 -6.62 9.72 -0.15
CA TRP A 298 -7.14 11.09 -0.20
C TRP A 298 -8.66 11.14 -0.45
N ASP A 299 -9.19 10.23 -1.24
CA ASP A 299 -10.62 10.16 -1.57
C ASP A 299 -11.46 9.62 -0.40
N LEU A 300 -10.95 8.63 0.33
CA LEU A 300 -11.63 8.00 1.48
C LEU A 300 -11.60 8.84 2.77
N LYS A 301 -10.86 9.92 2.81
CA LYS A 301 -10.77 11.02 3.80
C LYS A 301 -10.79 10.68 5.28
N ASN A 302 -11.73 9.86 5.78
CA ASN A 302 -12.07 9.78 7.20
C ASN A 302 -11.68 8.44 7.87
N HIS A 303 -11.09 7.50 7.13
CA HIS A 303 -10.76 6.18 7.67
C HIS A 303 -9.28 5.98 7.98
N PHE A 304 -8.44 6.95 7.56
CA PHE A 304 -7.00 6.81 7.61
C PHE A 304 -6.37 8.01 8.31
N SER A 305 -5.58 7.71 9.31
CA SER A 305 -4.62 8.66 9.86
C SER A 305 -3.22 8.10 9.70
N HIS A 306 -2.24 8.96 9.50
CA HIS A 306 -0.88 8.59 9.70
C HIS A 306 -0.22 9.55 10.69
N TYR A 307 0.77 9.07 11.42
CA TYR A 307 1.55 9.91 12.32
C TYR A 307 2.75 10.44 11.58
N GLY A 308 2.70 11.71 11.22
CA GLY A 308 3.76 12.34 10.47
C GLY A 308 3.41 13.75 10.04
N GLY A 309 4.30 14.41 9.35
CA GLY A 309 4.13 15.76 8.83
C GLY A 309 3.62 15.78 7.39
N PRO A 310 3.14 16.93 6.95
CA PRO A 310 2.91 17.19 5.54
C PRO A 310 4.25 17.29 4.78
N GLY A 311 4.19 17.32 3.47
CA GLY A 311 5.34 17.59 2.61
C GLY A 311 6.09 16.35 2.14
N LEU A 312 7.35 16.52 1.78
CA LEU A 312 8.18 15.44 1.20
C LEU A 312 8.64 14.43 2.25
N TRP A 313 8.65 14.81 3.52
CA TRP A 313 9.21 14.03 4.62
C TRP A 313 8.15 13.76 5.69
N MET A 314 7.17 12.93 5.37
CA MET A 314 6.04 12.62 6.27
C MET A 314 6.48 11.99 7.61
N PHE A 315 7.66 11.39 7.68
CA PHE A 315 8.19 10.81 8.92
C PHE A 315 8.90 11.85 9.81
N GLY A 316 8.95 13.13 9.41
CA GLY A 316 9.59 14.21 10.16
C GLY A 316 11.10 14.30 9.95
N TYR A 317 11.69 13.52 9.05
CA TYR A 317 13.12 13.55 8.72
C TYR A 317 13.35 13.09 7.28
N ASP A 318 14.47 13.50 6.68
CA ASP A 318 14.95 13.00 5.40
C ASP A 318 15.72 11.69 5.60
N PRO A 319 15.20 10.53 5.18
CA PRO A 319 15.86 9.25 5.41
C PRO A 319 17.21 9.13 4.68
N ARG A 320 17.49 9.94 3.66
CA ARG A 320 18.75 9.95 2.92
C ARG A 320 19.89 10.53 3.76
N LYS A 321 19.58 11.42 4.71
CA LYS A 321 20.55 12.13 5.56
C LYS A 321 20.85 11.41 6.88
N VAL A 322 20.11 10.39 7.22
CA VAL A 322 20.22 9.69 8.52
C VAL A 322 21.51 8.89 8.69
N SER A 323 22.18 8.50 7.60
CA SER A 323 23.44 7.78 7.67
C SER A 323 24.64 8.64 8.14
N SER A 324 24.50 9.98 8.12
CA SER A 324 25.58 10.92 8.43
C SER A 324 25.33 11.79 9.65
N VAL A 325 24.13 11.80 10.22
CA VAL A 325 23.80 12.69 11.34
C VAL A 325 23.41 11.91 12.58
N THR A 326 24.27 11.95 13.56
CA THR A 326 24.04 11.46 14.90
C THR A 326 22.80 12.08 15.54
N GLY A 327 21.67 11.37 15.48
CA GLY A 327 20.76 11.33 16.61
C GLY A 327 19.79 12.48 16.86
N GLN A 328 19.62 13.44 16.00
CA GLN A 328 18.54 14.43 16.14
C GLN A 328 17.44 14.18 15.12
N ILE A 329 16.59 13.22 15.44
CA ILE A 329 15.27 13.10 14.82
C ILE A 329 14.44 14.20 15.49
N ASP A 330 13.91 15.12 14.71
CA ASP A 330 12.93 16.08 15.20
C ASP A 330 11.61 15.33 15.47
N LEU A 331 11.49 14.84 16.69
CA LEU A 331 10.36 14.03 17.17
C LEU A 331 9.14 14.89 17.51
N PHE A 332 9.17 16.20 17.24
CA PHE A 332 8.17 17.15 17.73
C PHE A 332 7.04 17.45 16.73
N SER A 333 7.13 16.98 15.49
CA SER A 333 6.07 17.16 14.50
C SER A 333 4.93 16.14 14.56
N GLY A 334 4.80 15.41 15.67
CA GLY A 334 3.81 14.34 15.86
C GLY A 334 2.36 14.82 15.89
N ILE A 335 1.89 15.42 14.81
CA ILE A 335 0.47 15.71 14.58
C ILE A 335 -0.13 14.51 13.90
N GLU A 336 -1.27 14.06 14.41
CA GLU A 336 -2.10 13.10 13.69
C GLU A 336 -2.53 13.73 12.37
N TYR A 337 -2.14 13.09 11.27
CA TYR A 337 -2.37 13.60 9.94
C TYR A 337 -3.58 12.86 9.34
N SER A 338 -4.69 13.57 9.22
CA SER A 338 -5.86 13.11 8.48
C SER A 338 -5.79 13.55 7.02
N PHE A 339 -6.31 12.72 6.10
CA PHE A 339 -6.33 13.03 4.67
C PHE A 339 -7.53 13.93 4.30
N ASP A 340 -7.72 15.03 5.02
CA ASP A 340 -8.78 16.03 4.79
C ASP A 340 -8.32 17.17 3.86
N GLY A 341 -9.23 18.10 3.56
CA GLY A 341 -8.92 19.27 2.73
C GLY A 341 -7.82 20.15 3.31
N ALA A 342 -7.85 20.40 4.65
CA ALA A 342 -6.84 21.18 5.33
C ALA A 342 -5.46 20.52 5.29
N ALA A 343 -5.40 19.19 5.36
CA ALA A 343 -4.17 18.43 5.20
C ALA A 343 -3.59 18.56 3.78
N LYS A 344 -4.47 18.58 2.76
CA LYS A 344 -4.06 18.78 1.37
C LYS A 344 -3.37 20.14 1.17
N ASP A 345 -3.95 21.20 1.73
CA ASP A 345 -3.39 22.55 1.66
C ASP A 345 -2.05 22.64 2.41
N ARG A 346 -1.98 22.07 3.63
CA ARG A 346 -0.70 22.01 4.38
C ARG A 346 0.36 21.23 3.60
N THR A 347 0.00 20.11 2.97
CA THR A 347 0.91 19.33 2.13
C THR A 347 1.46 20.18 0.99
N ARG A 348 0.58 20.90 0.29
CA ARG A 348 0.97 21.79 -0.82
C ARG A 348 1.92 22.88 -0.36
N GLN A 349 1.60 23.58 0.73
CA GLN A 349 2.45 24.64 1.31
C GLN A 349 3.82 24.10 1.71
N THR A 350 3.84 22.97 2.43
CA THR A 350 5.12 22.39 2.89
C THR A 350 5.97 21.90 1.72
N ILE A 351 5.37 21.32 0.67
CA ILE A 351 6.10 20.94 -0.54
C ILE A 351 6.66 22.17 -1.26
N LEU A 352 5.92 23.28 -1.29
CA LEU A 352 6.37 24.53 -1.91
C LEU A 352 7.71 25.03 -1.28
N GLU A 353 7.88 24.86 0.03
CA GLU A 353 9.10 25.21 0.75
C GLU A 353 10.22 24.18 0.63
N GLN A 354 9.86 22.89 0.50
CA GLN A 354 10.83 21.78 0.53
C GLN A 354 11.36 21.42 -0.85
N LEU A 355 10.53 21.57 -1.89
CA LEU A 355 10.86 21.11 -3.24
C LEU A 355 12.06 21.86 -3.86
N PRO A 356 12.18 23.21 -3.74
CA PRO A 356 13.36 23.91 -4.21
C PRO A 356 14.64 23.44 -3.51
N LYS A 357 14.60 23.22 -2.19
CA LYS A 357 15.74 22.73 -1.40
C LYS A 357 16.19 21.33 -1.87
N LEU A 358 15.24 20.47 -2.24
CA LEU A 358 15.55 19.16 -2.79
C LEU A 358 16.17 19.26 -4.18
N ILE A 359 15.58 20.09 -5.08
CA ILE A 359 16.09 20.27 -6.45
C ILE A 359 17.49 20.91 -6.42
N TYR A 360 17.76 21.80 -5.48
CA TYR A 360 19.07 22.43 -5.30
C TYR A 360 20.21 21.43 -5.03
N GLU A 361 19.90 20.26 -4.47
CA GLU A 361 20.89 19.18 -4.29
C GLU A 361 21.41 18.61 -5.62
N PHE A 362 20.80 18.98 -6.76
CA PHE A 362 21.14 18.53 -8.11
C PHE A 362 21.56 19.71 -9.00
N PRO A 363 22.85 20.10 -9.00
CA PRO A 363 23.32 21.27 -9.76
C PRO A 363 23.04 21.20 -11.27
N ASP A 364 23.10 19.98 -11.84
CA ASP A 364 22.79 19.72 -13.25
C ASP A 364 21.30 19.56 -13.54
N GLY A 365 20.45 19.67 -12.48
CA GLY A 365 19.03 19.42 -12.53
C GLY A 365 18.69 17.93 -12.38
N ILE A 366 17.40 17.67 -12.19
CA ILE A 366 16.87 16.31 -11.99
C ILE A 366 15.63 16.08 -12.85
N PRO A 367 15.51 14.93 -13.56
CA PRO A 367 14.27 14.58 -14.24
C PRO A 367 13.11 14.48 -13.24
N TYR A 368 11.94 15.04 -13.60
CA TYR A 368 10.78 15.05 -12.71
C TYR A 368 10.40 13.65 -12.19
N ARG A 369 10.48 12.64 -13.05
CA ARG A 369 10.21 11.25 -12.66
C ARG A 369 11.17 10.76 -11.58
N GLU A 370 12.44 11.08 -11.70
CA GLU A 370 13.46 10.66 -10.74
C GLU A 370 13.30 11.39 -9.42
N LEU A 371 13.04 12.70 -9.47
CA LEU A 371 12.70 13.50 -8.31
C LEU A 371 11.52 12.88 -7.53
N TYR A 372 10.44 12.53 -8.25
CA TYR A 372 9.29 11.90 -7.63
C TYR A 372 9.64 10.56 -6.98
N ARG A 373 10.40 9.71 -7.67
CA ARG A 373 10.83 8.41 -7.14
C ARG A 373 11.61 8.50 -5.85
N GLN A 374 12.43 9.53 -5.68
CA GLN A 374 13.19 9.74 -4.47
C GLN A 374 12.32 10.03 -3.24
N VAL A 375 11.18 10.66 -3.41
CA VAL A 375 10.30 11.06 -2.32
C VAL A 375 9.02 10.23 -2.20
N ALA A 376 8.70 9.42 -3.19
CA ALA A 376 7.44 8.69 -3.25
C ALA A 376 7.15 7.84 -2.00
N ASN A 377 8.17 7.25 -1.39
CA ASN A 377 8.03 6.42 -0.18
C ASN A 377 7.99 7.22 1.13
N THR A 378 8.21 8.54 1.07
CA THR A 378 8.36 9.38 2.26
C THR A 378 7.36 10.54 2.31
N THR A 379 6.50 10.69 1.32
CA THR A 379 5.51 11.76 1.21
C THR A 379 4.08 11.21 1.19
N PRO A 380 3.09 11.92 1.78
CA PRO A 380 1.68 11.61 1.57
C PRO A 380 1.17 12.14 0.22
N ALA A 381 1.98 12.90 -0.52
CA ALA A 381 1.59 13.48 -1.80
C ALA A 381 1.66 12.45 -2.94
N THR A 382 0.81 12.63 -3.94
CA THR A 382 0.91 11.93 -5.23
C THR A 382 1.86 12.67 -6.17
N SER A 383 2.26 12.02 -7.27
CA SER A 383 3.01 12.69 -8.33
C SER A 383 2.27 13.92 -8.88
N LYS A 384 0.93 13.88 -8.92
CA LYS A 384 0.10 15.01 -9.32
C LYS A 384 0.27 16.21 -8.39
N HIS A 385 0.20 16.00 -7.07
CA HIS A 385 0.39 17.08 -6.09
C HIS A 385 1.78 17.72 -6.20
N ILE A 386 2.83 16.92 -6.35
CA ILE A 386 4.20 17.43 -6.51
C ILE A 386 4.33 18.19 -7.84
N LYS A 387 3.71 17.69 -8.90
CA LYS A 387 3.72 18.33 -10.22
C LYS A 387 3.01 19.69 -10.21
N GLU A 388 1.90 19.81 -9.51
CA GLU A 388 1.17 21.07 -9.32
C GLU A 388 2.05 22.12 -8.62
N VAL A 389 2.75 21.72 -7.56
CA VAL A 389 3.67 22.61 -6.84
C VAL A 389 4.87 23.00 -7.72
N ALA A 390 5.48 22.04 -8.41
CA ALA A 390 6.59 22.33 -9.32
C ALA A 390 6.17 23.27 -10.47
N THR A 391 4.94 23.15 -10.96
CA THR A 391 4.39 24.06 -11.97
C THR A 391 4.18 25.47 -11.41
N LEU A 392 3.74 25.59 -10.16
CA LEU A 392 3.63 26.88 -9.49
C LEU A 392 5.01 27.54 -9.32
N LEU A 393 6.03 26.80 -8.88
CA LEU A 393 7.41 27.30 -8.77
C LEU A 393 7.99 27.73 -10.12
N LEU A 394 7.64 27.02 -11.20
CA LEU A 394 8.00 27.43 -12.57
C LEU A 394 7.35 28.77 -12.95
N GLN A 395 6.07 28.97 -12.61
CA GLN A 395 5.36 30.23 -12.85
C GLN A 395 5.94 31.40 -12.02
N MET A 396 6.38 31.11 -10.79
CA MET A 396 7.07 32.06 -9.91
C MET A 396 8.52 32.35 -10.35
N LYS A 397 9.01 31.64 -11.39
CA LYS A 397 10.39 31.71 -11.90
C LYS A 397 11.45 31.25 -10.89
N GLU A 398 11.05 30.46 -9.90
CA GLU A 398 11.98 29.83 -8.96
C GLU A 398 12.60 28.53 -9.52
N LEU A 399 11.95 27.93 -10.51
CA LEU A 399 12.46 26.80 -11.25
C LEU A 399 12.60 27.12 -12.74
N GLU A 400 13.65 26.57 -13.35
CA GLU A 400 13.79 26.38 -14.79
C GLU A 400 13.48 24.92 -15.13
N VAL A 401 12.69 24.71 -16.19
CA VAL A 401 12.32 23.37 -16.66
C VAL A 401 12.69 23.23 -18.13
N ARG A 402 13.42 22.19 -18.45
CA ARG A 402 13.85 21.84 -19.80
C ARG A 402 13.35 20.46 -20.19
N GLY A 403 12.83 20.32 -21.39
CA GLY A 403 12.49 19.05 -21.96
C GLY A 403 13.73 18.20 -22.35
N PRO A 404 13.54 16.95 -22.74
CA PRO A 404 14.64 16.03 -23.07
C PRO A 404 15.57 16.52 -24.19
N ASN A 405 15.07 17.37 -25.11
CA ASN A 405 15.85 17.99 -26.19
C ASN A 405 16.35 19.39 -25.82
N ASN A 406 16.43 19.70 -24.54
CA ASN A 406 16.85 21.01 -23.99
C ASN A 406 15.91 22.18 -24.31
N GLU A 407 14.72 21.95 -24.82
CA GLU A 407 13.69 22.97 -25.03
C GLU A 407 13.17 23.50 -23.69
N ARG A 408 13.03 24.84 -23.57
CA ARG A 408 12.51 25.46 -22.35
C ARG A 408 11.00 25.24 -22.21
N ARG A 409 10.56 24.76 -21.06
CA ARG A 409 9.14 24.66 -20.70
C ARG A 409 8.71 25.90 -19.92
N CYS A 410 7.52 26.41 -20.23
CA CYS A 410 6.98 27.60 -19.57
C CYS A 410 5.68 27.33 -18.83
N ILE A 411 4.92 26.28 -19.19
CA ILE A 411 3.55 26.09 -18.71
C ILE A 411 3.33 24.71 -18.09
N ARG A 412 3.91 23.67 -18.68
CA ARG A 412 3.61 22.29 -18.30
C ARG A 412 4.90 21.49 -18.12
N ILE A 413 4.93 20.69 -17.07
CA ILE A 413 6.03 19.76 -16.78
C ILE A 413 5.64 18.37 -17.25
N GLU A 414 6.51 17.74 -18.03
CA GLU A 414 6.36 16.35 -18.44
C GLU A 414 7.23 15.41 -17.62
N LYS A 415 7.00 14.12 -17.76
CA LYS A 415 7.62 13.07 -16.92
C LYS A 415 9.15 13.06 -16.96
N ASN A 416 9.71 13.35 -18.13
CA ASN A 416 11.16 13.32 -18.38
C ASN A 416 11.80 14.72 -18.43
N ASP A 417 11.03 15.77 -18.14
CA ASP A 417 11.56 17.12 -18.10
C ASP A 417 12.51 17.28 -16.91
N ILE A 418 13.60 18.02 -17.12
CA ILE A 418 14.64 18.29 -16.14
C ILE A 418 14.28 19.57 -15.39
N LEU A 419 14.22 19.47 -14.07
CA LEU A 419 13.96 20.58 -13.16
C LEU A 419 15.29 21.07 -12.59
N ARG A 420 15.49 22.40 -12.55
CA ARG A 420 16.65 23.05 -11.96
C ARG A 420 16.20 24.30 -11.22
N CYS A 421 16.81 24.62 -10.08
CA CYS A 421 16.60 25.92 -9.42
C CYS A 421 17.24 27.04 -10.23
N THR A 422 16.60 28.21 -10.29
CA THR A 422 17.20 29.42 -10.84
C THR A 422 18.22 29.97 -9.87
N GLN A 423 19.30 30.63 -10.35
CA GLN A 423 20.35 31.16 -9.48
C GLN A 423 19.88 32.26 -8.50
N GLN A 424 18.69 32.82 -8.71
CA GLN A 424 18.09 33.85 -7.84
C GLN A 424 17.45 33.31 -6.55
N THR A 425 17.27 31.98 -6.43
CA THR A 425 16.63 31.36 -5.25
C THR A 425 17.57 31.24 -4.04
N ILE A 426 18.78 31.74 -4.12
CA ILE A 426 19.89 31.51 -3.15
C ILE A 426 20.26 32.76 -2.33
N MET A 427 19.35 33.70 -2.18
CA MET A 427 19.55 34.81 -1.24
C MET A 427 18.67 34.65 -0.01
#